data_a6ab7e2fc90d0d0c9811adbfc1b4cf42
#
_entry.id   a6ab7e2fc90d0d0c9811adbfc1b4cf42
#
_cell.length_a   1.000
_cell.length_b   1.000
_cell.length_c   1.000
_cell.angle_alpha   90.00
_cell.angle_beta   90.00
_cell.angle_gamma   90.00
#
_symmetry.space_group_name_H-M   'P 1'
#
loop_
_entity.id
_entity.type
_entity.pdbx_description
1 polymer ?
#
loop_
_entity_poly.entity_id
_entity_poly.type
_entity_poly.pdbx_seq_one_letter_code
_entity_poly.pdbx_strand_id
1 'polypeptide(L)'
;MPSQILITMDDLEAAVRLNAAFEAAGYSTAMFSSLDDARGTVRRESPELVILTGAVHEPHAEQLARLARDAEISTLALLEHTDSERAERVGRLGVTETMMKPVAPDEAVATSRRLIERRGLQQRTGIIGESAAIQEVLVKIEQMAPVSSTVLIQGESGTGKELVARAMHDLSPRRGKPFIAVNCAALPDTLLESELFGHEKGAFTGAAERRLGRFELADTGTIFLDEIGEIPAATQVKLLHVLESRTFFRVGGVQPIKVDVRVLAATNRALRDAVALGEFRDDLYYRLNVLNIYLPPLRERREDIPLLVRRFIRALAKEHDRTFRGITPEALERLVNAPWPGNVRQLRNLIESMVVLAPGAEIRASDIPADILDGPGSLLPVRLQPSGRDLPGREMEFILRSLVDLKLQVEELRRRLDLRAQRVQVIDISDHATVADVLPEGEGDGNGAVLYRSGMTMADVEKAAIEAALKEYRGNRRRAAEVLGIGERTLYRKIKAYHLE
;
A
#
# COMPACT_ATOMS: atom_id res chain seq x y z
N MET A 1 -18.97 20.64 18.68
CA MET A 1 -19.70 21.83 18.19
C MET A 1 -20.75 21.33 17.23
N PRO A 2 -21.92 21.97 17.09
CA PRO A 2 -22.88 21.57 16.06
C PRO A 2 -22.25 21.70 14.69
N SER A 3 -22.60 20.78 13.79
CA SER A 3 -22.07 20.80 12.40
C SER A 3 -22.57 22.03 11.67
N GLN A 4 -21.65 22.74 11.02
CA GLN A 4 -21.93 23.99 10.29
C GLN A 4 -22.37 23.69 8.86
N ILE A 5 -23.52 24.20 8.44
CA ILE A 5 -24.06 24.07 7.09
C ILE A 5 -24.08 25.44 6.42
N LEU A 6 -23.51 25.55 5.22
CA LEU A 6 -23.53 26.77 4.42
C LEU A 6 -24.64 26.65 3.35
N ILE A 7 -25.59 27.57 3.34
CA ILE A 7 -26.75 27.57 2.42
C ILE A 7 -26.68 28.79 1.52
N THR A 8 -26.71 28.60 0.18
CA THR A 8 -26.76 29.74 -0.75
C THR A 8 -28.14 30.39 -0.75
N MET A 9 -28.19 31.72 -1.01
CA MET A 9 -29.39 32.53 -1.00
C MET A 9 -29.96 32.75 -2.41
N ASP A 10 -29.57 31.99 -3.41
CA ASP A 10 -29.96 32.16 -4.79
C ASP A 10 -31.49 31.91 -5.00
N ASP A 11 -32.03 30.94 -4.23
CA ASP A 11 -33.47 30.75 -4.07
C ASP A 11 -33.82 31.05 -2.61
N LEU A 12 -34.27 32.29 -2.36
CA LEU A 12 -34.48 32.78 -1.01
C LEU A 12 -35.58 31.99 -0.25
N GLU A 13 -36.64 31.58 -0.95
CA GLU A 13 -37.71 30.80 -0.32
C GLU A 13 -37.23 29.43 0.16
N ALA A 14 -36.52 28.70 -0.73
CA ALA A 14 -35.93 27.42 -0.37
C ALA A 14 -34.88 27.60 0.72
N ALA A 15 -34.02 28.60 0.64
CA ALA A 15 -32.97 28.85 1.62
C ALA A 15 -33.52 29.12 3.01
N VAL A 16 -34.54 29.97 3.16
CA VAL A 16 -35.19 30.28 4.48
C VAL A 16 -35.89 29.06 5.06
N ARG A 17 -36.62 28.30 4.23
CA ARG A 17 -37.28 27.05 4.67
C ARG A 17 -36.27 26.00 5.15
N LEU A 18 -35.19 25.80 4.42
CA LEU A 18 -34.13 24.88 4.79
C LEU A 18 -33.39 25.34 6.04
N ASN A 19 -33.06 26.64 6.14
CA ASN A 19 -32.44 27.19 7.34
C ASN A 19 -33.21 26.86 8.61
N ALA A 20 -34.52 27.16 8.61
CA ALA A 20 -35.39 26.86 9.76
C ALA A 20 -35.41 25.36 10.10
N ALA A 21 -35.47 24.48 9.08
CA ALA A 21 -35.46 23.03 9.29
C ALA A 21 -34.14 22.52 9.85
N PHE A 22 -33.02 23.02 9.38
CA PHE A 22 -31.69 22.62 9.88
C PHE A 22 -31.44 23.11 11.32
N GLU A 23 -31.83 24.36 11.65
CA GLU A 23 -31.75 24.88 13.01
C GLU A 23 -32.65 24.05 13.98
N ALA A 24 -33.89 23.72 13.55
CA ALA A 24 -34.78 22.86 14.31
C ALA A 24 -34.18 21.44 14.50
N ALA A 25 -33.40 20.94 13.57
CA ALA A 25 -32.66 19.65 13.64
C ALA A 25 -31.37 19.74 14.45
N GLY A 26 -31.01 20.93 14.98
CA GLY A 26 -29.81 21.11 15.84
C GLY A 26 -28.51 21.40 15.10
N TYR A 27 -28.57 21.74 13.84
CA TYR A 27 -27.40 22.17 13.04
C TYR A 27 -27.18 23.68 13.22
N SER A 28 -25.93 24.11 13.09
CA SER A 28 -25.59 25.52 12.93
C SER A 28 -25.59 25.86 11.43
N THR A 29 -26.20 26.94 11.04
CA THR A 29 -26.32 27.34 9.63
C THR A 29 -25.69 28.70 9.39
N ALA A 30 -25.17 28.90 8.18
CA ALA A 30 -24.71 30.19 7.68
C ALA A 30 -25.27 30.39 6.26
N MET A 31 -25.71 31.61 5.99
CA MET A 31 -26.25 31.98 4.69
C MET A 31 -25.16 32.58 3.82
N PHE A 32 -25.13 32.22 2.53
CA PHE A 32 -24.15 32.70 1.55
C PHE A 32 -24.88 33.41 0.42
N SER A 33 -24.50 34.66 0.19
CA SER A 33 -24.99 35.50 -0.92
C SER A 33 -23.98 35.54 -2.08
N SER A 34 -24.46 35.79 -3.29
CA SER A 34 -23.62 36.02 -4.45
C SER A 34 -22.65 37.22 -4.33
N LEU A 35 -22.88 38.09 -3.33
CA LEU A 35 -22.01 39.24 -3.00
C LEU A 35 -20.88 38.89 -2.03
N ASP A 36 -20.94 37.72 -1.38
CA ASP A 36 -19.97 37.32 -0.38
C ASP A 36 -18.68 36.78 -1.03
N ASP A 37 -17.55 36.95 -0.34
CA ASP A 37 -16.32 36.28 -0.75
C ASP A 37 -16.40 34.77 -0.39
N ALA A 38 -16.58 33.95 -1.42
CA ALA A 38 -16.70 32.50 -1.28
C ALA A 38 -15.49 31.88 -0.54
N ARG A 39 -14.27 32.34 -0.81
CA ARG A 39 -13.05 31.82 -0.16
C ARG A 39 -12.99 32.21 1.31
N GLY A 40 -13.25 33.49 1.61
CA GLY A 40 -13.28 34.00 2.97
C GLY A 40 -14.36 33.32 3.80
N THR A 41 -15.55 33.12 3.25
CA THR A 41 -16.67 32.49 3.91
C THR A 41 -16.42 31.00 4.21
N VAL A 42 -15.95 30.22 3.23
CA VAL A 42 -15.60 28.79 3.44
C VAL A 42 -14.52 28.65 4.50
N ARG A 43 -13.52 29.56 4.53
CA ARG A 43 -12.45 29.51 5.54
C ARG A 43 -12.92 29.93 6.93
N ARG A 44 -13.81 30.91 7.05
CA ARG A 44 -14.33 31.42 8.33
C ARG A 44 -15.32 30.45 8.94
N GLU A 45 -16.28 30.00 8.16
CA GLU A 45 -17.38 29.14 8.61
C GLU A 45 -16.96 27.67 8.73
N SER A 46 -15.94 27.24 7.98
CA SER A 46 -15.46 25.85 7.94
C SER A 46 -16.59 24.83 7.82
N PRO A 47 -17.50 24.95 6.83
CA PRO A 47 -18.72 24.17 6.77
C PRO A 47 -18.43 22.69 6.52
N GLU A 48 -19.26 21.81 7.09
CA GLU A 48 -19.24 20.37 6.82
C GLU A 48 -20.06 20.02 5.58
N LEU A 49 -21.03 20.87 5.22
CA LEU A 49 -21.89 20.74 4.05
C LEU A 49 -22.17 22.10 3.42
N VAL A 50 -22.21 22.14 2.10
CA VAL A 50 -22.66 23.28 1.30
C VAL A 50 -23.93 22.89 0.58
N ILE A 51 -24.99 23.72 0.68
CA ILE A 51 -26.25 23.54 -0.03
C ILE A 51 -26.40 24.65 -1.07
N LEU A 52 -26.49 24.25 -2.34
CA LEU A 52 -26.74 25.15 -3.47
C LEU A 52 -28.24 25.17 -3.76
N THR A 53 -28.89 26.28 -3.49
CA THR A 53 -30.37 26.42 -3.63
C THR A 53 -30.80 26.92 -4.98
N GLY A 54 -29.90 27.56 -5.76
CA GLY A 54 -30.17 28.16 -7.06
C GLY A 54 -29.56 27.42 -8.22
N ALA A 55 -29.51 28.09 -9.36
CA ALA A 55 -28.94 27.57 -10.60
C ALA A 55 -27.43 27.31 -10.44
N VAL A 56 -27.04 26.03 -10.41
CA VAL A 56 -25.65 25.60 -10.19
C VAL A 56 -24.65 26.11 -11.24
N HIS A 57 -25.15 26.55 -12.40
CA HIS A 57 -24.34 27.09 -13.50
C HIS A 57 -24.00 28.57 -13.33
N GLU A 58 -24.49 29.26 -12.33
CA GLU A 58 -24.10 30.63 -12.07
C GLU A 58 -22.65 30.72 -11.58
N PRO A 59 -21.88 31.76 -12.01
CA PRO A 59 -20.45 31.81 -11.74
C PRO A 59 -20.06 31.69 -10.26
N HIS A 60 -20.84 32.28 -9.36
CA HIS A 60 -20.60 32.23 -7.92
C HIS A 60 -20.91 30.83 -7.32
N ALA A 61 -21.98 30.17 -7.78
CA ALA A 61 -22.33 28.81 -7.36
C ALA A 61 -21.29 27.81 -7.86
N GLU A 62 -20.83 27.93 -9.12
CA GLU A 62 -19.71 27.15 -9.65
C GLU A 62 -18.43 27.36 -8.85
N GLN A 63 -18.11 28.61 -8.51
CA GLN A 63 -16.92 28.92 -7.70
C GLN A 63 -17.01 28.31 -6.31
N LEU A 64 -18.17 28.41 -5.65
CA LEU A 64 -18.40 27.82 -4.33
C LEU A 64 -18.32 26.29 -4.39
N ALA A 65 -18.94 25.65 -5.38
CA ALA A 65 -18.87 24.20 -5.60
C ALA A 65 -17.42 23.72 -5.81
N ARG A 66 -16.62 24.44 -6.61
CA ARG A 66 -15.20 24.15 -6.82
C ARG A 66 -14.40 24.30 -5.52
N LEU A 67 -14.63 25.35 -4.76
CA LEU A 67 -13.95 25.55 -3.47
C LEU A 67 -14.34 24.48 -2.45
N ALA A 68 -15.63 24.11 -2.39
CA ALA A 68 -16.10 23.02 -1.53
C ALA A 68 -15.45 21.70 -1.91
N ARG A 69 -15.41 21.36 -3.20
CA ARG A 69 -14.70 20.18 -3.71
C ARG A 69 -13.22 20.20 -3.38
N ASP A 70 -12.56 21.34 -3.54
CA ASP A 70 -11.13 21.47 -3.25
C ASP A 70 -10.84 21.40 -1.73
N ALA A 71 -11.80 21.78 -0.89
CA ALA A 71 -11.76 21.61 0.55
C ALA A 71 -12.31 20.25 1.03
N GLU A 72 -12.66 19.36 0.09
CA GLU A 72 -13.32 18.06 0.38
C GLU A 72 -14.62 18.21 1.18
N ILE A 73 -15.36 19.32 1.02
CA ILE A 73 -16.65 19.58 1.66
C ILE A 73 -17.76 18.97 0.80
N SER A 74 -18.66 18.21 1.43
CA SER A 74 -19.84 17.65 0.73
C SER A 74 -20.72 18.78 0.20
N THR A 75 -21.31 18.60 -0.98
CA THR A 75 -22.17 19.60 -1.63
C THR A 75 -23.48 18.94 -2.03
N LEU A 76 -24.58 19.51 -1.60
CA LEU A 76 -25.94 19.15 -2.02
C LEU A 76 -26.48 20.23 -2.94
N ALA A 77 -26.90 19.89 -4.16
CA ALA A 77 -27.51 20.86 -5.08
C ALA A 77 -29.00 20.58 -5.28
N LEU A 78 -29.79 21.65 -5.23
CA LEU A 78 -31.22 21.59 -5.52
C LEU A 78 -31.44 22.00 -6.98
N LEU A 79 -31.83 21.04 -7.81
CA LEU A 79 -32.00 21.23 -9.27
C LEU A 79 -33.46 21.46 -9.64
N GLU A 80 -33.70 22.27 -10.65
CA GLU A 80 -35.00 22.37 -11.28
C GLU A 80 -35.14 21.30 -12.37
N HIS A 81 -36.41 20.99 -12.76
CA HIS A 81 -36.67 20.00 -13.82
C HIS A 81 -36.03 20.37 -15.16
N THR A 82 -35.82 21.65 -15.41
CA THR A 82 -35.13 22.18 -16.61
C THR A 82 -33.62 21.89 -16.59
N ASP A 83 -33.04 21.57 -15.42
CA ASP A 83 -31.60 21.31 -15.27
C ASP A 83 -31.24 19.84 -15.41
N SER A 84 -32.24 18.95 -15.60
CA SER A 84 -32.00 17.49 -15.69
C SER A 84 -31.05 17.08 -16.82
N GLU A 85 -31.10 17.78 -17.98
CA GLU A 85 -30.17 17.58 -19.09
C GLU A 85 -28.74 18.04 -18.76
N ARG A 86 -28.57 18.81 -17.68
CA ARG A 86 -27.28 19.34 -17.22
C ARG A 86 -26.69 18.55 -16.02
N ALA A 87 -27.35 17.49 -15.59
CA ALA A 87 -26.92 16.69 -14.42
C ALA A 87 -25.48 16.18 -14.55
N GLU A 88 -25.04 15.78 -15.76
CA GLU A 88 -23.65 15.42 -16.01
C GLU A 88 -22.67 16.60 -15.80
N ARG A 89 -23.10 17.81 -16.12
CA ARG A 89 -22.31 19.03 -15.94
C ARG A 89 -22.16 19.38 -14.46
N VAL A 90 -23.23 19.17 -13.69
CA VAL A 90 -23.27 19.35 -12.24
C VAL A 90 -22.32 18.35 -11.54
N GLY A 91 -22.29 17.09 -11.97
CA GLY A 91 -21.32 16.11 -11.50
C GLY A 91 -19.86 16.49 -11.77
N ARG A 92 -19.58 17.11 -12.93
CA ARG A 92 -18.22 17.63 -13.25
C ARG A 92 -17.79 18.78 -12.35
N LEU A 93 -18.72 19.54 -11.78
CA LEU A 93 -18.42 20.60 -10.80
C LEU A 93 -18.03 20.03 -9.42
N GLY A 94 -18.29 18.74 -9.16
CA GLY A 94 -17.98 18.09 -7.91
C GLY A 94 -19.07 18.21 -6.86
N VAL A 95 -20.32 18.36 -7.29
CA VAL A 95 -21.51 18.27 -6.42
C VAL A 95 -21.63 16.81 -5.97
N THR A 96 -21.75 16.58 -4.66
CA THR A 96 -21.76 15.25 -4.07
C THR A 96 -23.11 14.55 -4.28
N GLU A 97 -24.22 15.28 -4.12
CA GLU A 97 -25.57 14.74 -4.30
C GLU A 97 -26.52 15.83 -4.82
N THR A 98 -27.55 15.42 -5.55
CA THR A 98 -28.55 16.35 -6.14
C THR A 98 -29.94 15.94 -5.72
N MET A 99 -30.82 16.93 -5.49
CA MET A 99 -32.24 16.72 -5.24
C MET A 99 -33.07 17.59 -6.21
N MET A 100 -34.19 17.04 -6.67
CA MET A 100 -35.08 17.78 -7.59
C MET A 100 -36.08 18.63 -6.82
N LYS A 101 -36.24 19.90 -7.19
CA LYS A 101 -37.27 20.76 -6.63
C LYS A 101 -38.67 20.35 -7.10
N PRO A 102 -39.72 20.49 -6.26
CA PRO A 102 -39.69 21.04 -4.92
C PRO A 102 -39.17 20.01 -3.88
N VAL A 103 -38.28 20.44 -3.00
CA VAL A 103 -37.64 19.57 -1.96
C VAL A 103 -38.41 19.76 -0.63
N ALA A 104 -38.78 18.65 -0.01
CA ALA A 104 -39.30 18.66 1.37
C ALA A 104 -38.14 18.95 2.33
N PRO A 105 -38.28 19.90 3.28
CA PRO A 105 -37.23 20.24 4.25
C PRO A 105 -36.69 19.03 5.01
N ASP A 106 -37.61 18.14 5.47
CA ASP A 106 -37.22 16.92 6.22
C ASP A 106 -36.37 15.96 5.41
N GLU A 107 -36.65 15.85 4.09
CA GLU A 107 -35.87 15.04 3.16
C GLU A 107 -34.47 15.63 2.94
N ALA A 108 -34.36 16.96 2.79
CA ALA A 108 -33.10 17.66 2.70
C ALA A 108 -32.27 17.48 3.98
N VAL A 109 -32.86 17.57 5.15
CA VAL A 109 -32.20 17.33 6.45
C VAL A 109 -31.71 15.89 6.55
N ALA A 110 -32.53 14.90 6.17
CA ALA A 110 -32.16 13.49 6.21
C ALA A 110 -30.97 13.18 5.26
N THR A 111 -31.02 13.71 4.03
CA THR A 111 -29.94 13.58 3.05
C THR A 111 -28.66 14.25 3.53
N SER A 112 -28.77 15.47 4.05
CA SER A 112 -27.62 16.21 4.59
C SER A 112 -26.97 15.52 5.78
N ARG A 113 -27.77 14.97 6.70
CA ARG A 113 -27.28 14.16 7.83
C ARG A 113 -26.46 12.99 7.31
N ARG A 114 -27.00 12.24 6.36
CA ARG A 114 -26.30 11.10 5.73
C ARG A 114 -24.95 11.53 5.10
N LEU A 115 -24.91 12.66 4.40
CA LEU A 115 -23.68 13.18 3.82
C LEU A 115 -22.63 13.58 4.86
N ILE A 116 -23.03 14.22 5.95
CA ILE A 116 -22.16 14.64 7.06
C ILE A 116 -21.61 13.42 7.80
N GLU A 117 -22.48 12.46 8.16
CA GLU A 117 -22.09 11.21 8.84
C GLU A 117 -21.13 10.41 8.00
N ARG A 118 -21.43 10.26 6.70
CA ARG A 118 -20.56 9.58 5.72
C ARG A 118 -19.17 10.21 5.64
N ARG A 119 -19.09 11.54 5.55
CA ARG A 119 -17.82 12.26 5.54
C ARG A 119 -17.05 12.08 6.84
N GLY A 120 -17.72 12.20 7.99
CA GLY A 120 -17.11 11.95 9.28
C GLY A 120 -16.53 10.54 9.40
N LEU A 121 -17.22 9.54 8.82
CA LEU A 121 -16.75 8.17 8.78
C LEU A 121 -15.51 8.03 7.85
N GLN A 122 -15.54 8.64 6.66
CA GLN A 122 -14.38 8.66 5.75
C GLN A 122 -13.14 9.32 6.38
N GLN A 123 -13.33 10.41 7.11
CA GLN A 123 -12.23 11.09 7.80
C GLN A 123 -11.64 10.22 8.92
N ARG A 124 -12.48 9.55 9.71
CA ARG A 124 -12.04 8.65 10.79
C ARG A 124 -11.37 7.38 10.27
N THR A 125 -11.85 6.83 9.17
CA THR A 125 -11.32 5.58 8.58
C THR A 125 -10.15 5.78 7.64
N GLY A 126 -10.00 6.98 7.07
CA GLY A 126 -9.06 7.26 5.99
C GLY A 126 -9.44 6.62 4.64
N ILE A 127 -10.60 5.92 4.57
CA ILE A 127 -11.08 5.29 3.34
C ILE A 127 -11.74 6.35 2.47
N ILE A 128 -11.25 6.46 1.24
CA ILE A 128 -11.69 7.46 0.27
C ILE A 128 -12.51 6.79 -0.81
N GLY A 129 -13.68 7.35 -1.11
CA GLY A 129 -14.54 6.91 -2.21
C GLY A 129 -15.98 7.37 -2.02
N GLU A 130 -16.64 7.62 -3.14
CA GLU A 130 -18.05 8.03 -3.23
C GLU A 130 -18.90 6.94 -3.89
N SER A 131 -18.27 5.93 -4.47
CA SER A 131 -18.96 4.81 -5.10
C SER A 131 -19.88 4.07 -4.13
N ALA A 132 -21.00 3.58 -4.63
CA ALA A 132 -21.95 2.79 -3.84
C ALA A 132 -21.25 1.59 -3.17
N ALA A 133 -20.32 0.95 -3.85
CA ALA A 133 -19.55 -0.18 -3.34
C ALA A 133 -18.68 0.18 -2.13
N ILE A 134 -17.99 1.33 -2.14
CA ILE A 134 -17.21 1.81 -0.99
C ILE A 134 -18.12 2.27 0.15
N GLN A 135 -19.28 2.83 -0.17
CA GLN A 135 -20.26 3.18 0.86
C GLN A 135 -20.78 1.95 1.62
N GLU A 136 -21.05 0.87 0.91
CA GLU A 136 -21.43 -0.40 1.54
C GLU A 136 -20.31 -0.93 2.45
N VAL A 137 -19.05 -0.81 2.05
CA VAL A 137 -17.90 -1.17 2.88
C VAL A 137 -17.84 -0.32 4.15
N LEU A 138 -18.05 1.00 4.06
CA LEU A 138 -18.04 1.90 5.22
C LEU A 138 -19.17 1.56 6.19
N VAL A 139 -20.38 1.29 5.70
CA VAL A 139 -21.51 0.83 6.53
C VAL A 139 -21.20 -0.49 7.24
N LYS A 140 -20.64 -1.46 6.53
CA LYS A 140 -20.20 -2.74 7.14
C LYS A 140 -19.14 -2.53 8.22
N ILE A 141 -18.16 -1.65 7.99
CA ILE A 141 -17.15 -1.30 9.00
C ILE A 141 -17.83 -0.76 10.24
N GLU A 142 -18.73 0.21 10.11
CA GLU A 142 -19.43 0.82 11.24
C GLU A 142 -20.26 -0.20 12.06
N GLN A 143 -20.98 -1.07 11.36
CA GLN A 143 -21.80 -2.12 11.99
C GLN A 143 -20.97 -3.20 12.67
N MET A 144 -19.83 -3.59 12.07
CA MET A 144 -19.01 -4.71 12.53
C MET A 144 -17.90 -4.28 13.50
N ALA A 145 -17.50 -3.01 13.52
CA ALA A 145 -16.42 -2.54 14.39
C ALA A 145 -16.68 -2.79 15.88
N PRO A 146 -17.91 -2.57 16.43
CA PRO A 146 -18.20 -2.82 17.84
C PRO A 146 -18.21 -4.31 18.23
N VAL A 147 -18.35 -5.22 17.25
CA VAL A 147 -18.49 -6.66 17.49
C VAL A 147 -17.12 -7.31 17.65
N SER A 148 -16.99 -8.25 18.60
CA SER A 148 -15.73 -8.95 18.88
C SER A 148 -15.45 -10.14 17.94
N SER A 149 -16.38 -10.47 17.03
CA SER A 149 -16.24 -11.59 16.09
C SER A 149 -15.08 -11.39 15.10
N THR A 150 -14.57 -12.50 14.58
CA THR A 150 -13.59 -12.50 13.50
C THR A 150 -14.18 -11.88 12.25
N VAL A 151 -13.40 -11.08 11.55
CA VAL A 151 -13.77 -10.45 10.28
C VAL A 151 -12.76 -10.86 9.20
N LEU A 152 -13.27 -11.39 8.11
CA LEU A 152 -12.50 -11.71 6.90
C LEU A 152 -12.65 -10.58 5.88
N ILE A 153 -11.54 -9.97 5.50
CA ILE A 153 -11.47 -8.86 4.54
C ILE A 153 -10.94 -9.41 3.23
N GLN A 154 -11.77 -9.47 2.21
CA GLN A 154 -11.41 -10.02 0.89
C GLN A 154 -11.28 -8.91 -0.15
N GLY A 155 -10.37 -9.07 -1.08
CA GLY A 155 -10.16 -8.15 -2.19
C GLY A 155 -8.77 -8.27 -2.78
N GLU A 156 -8.60 -7.80 -4.00
CA GLU A 156 -7.32 -7.86 -4.71
C GLU A 156 -6.19 -7.12 -3.96
N SER A 157 -4.95 -7.43 -4.35
CA SER A 157 -3.80 -6.71 -3.81
C SER A 157 -3.89 -5.21 -4.12
N GLY A 158 -3.56 -4.37 -3.14
CA GLY A 158 -3.57 -2.91 -3.30
C GLY A 158 -4.95 -2.23 -3.23
N THR A 159 -6.03 -2.94 -2.89
CA THR A 159 -7.39 -2.36 -2.74
C THR A 159 -7.57 -1.53 -1.48
N GLY A 160 -6.74 -1.76 -0.43
CA GLY A 160 -6.80 -1.04 0.86
C GLY A 160 -7.27 -1.91 2.05
N LYS A 161 -7.11 -3.24 2.00
CA LYS A 161 -7.52 -4.17 3.08
C LYS A 161 -6.97 -3.78 4.47
N GLU A 162 -5.72 -3.32 4.54
CA GLU A 162 -5.12 -2.86 5.79
C GLU A 162 -5.80 -1.61 6.36
N LEU A 163 -6.23 -0.66 5.50
CA LEU A 163 -6.98 0.52 5.95
C LEU A 163 -8.32 0.11 6.58
N VAL A 164 -9.00 -0.87 5.98
CA VAL A 164 -10.24 -1.43 6.56
C VAL A 164 -9.97 -2.07 7.91
N ALA A 165 -8.91 -2.85 8.06
CA ALA A 165 -8.56 -3.48 9.33
C ALA A 165 -8.23 -2.44 10.42
N ARG A 166 -7.50 -1.37 10.09
CA ARG A 166 -7.24 -0.26 11.00
C ARG A 166 -8.52 0.47 11.39
N ALA A 167 -9.37 0.79 10.42
CA ALA A 167 -10.66 1.40 10.68
C ALA A 167 -11.55 0.55 11.61
N MET A 168 -11.58 -0.76 11.39
CA MET A 168 -12.28 -1.72 12.25
C MET A 168 -11.76 -1.70 13.70
N HIS A 169 -10.45 -1.53 13.88
CA HIS A 169 -9.84 -1.40 15.21
C HIS A 169 -10.18 -0.04 15.84
N ASP A 170 -9.97 1.06 15.11
CA ASP A 170 -10.12 2.43 15.60
C ASP A 170 -11.56 2.78 15.99
N LEU A 171 -12.55 2.15 15.32
CA LEU A 171 -13.96 2.29 15.63
C LEU A 171 -14.46 1.27 16.65
N SER A 172 -13.61 0.36 17.14
CA SER A 172 -13.97 -0.70 18.09
C SER A 172 -13.84 -0.24 19.55
N PRO A 173 -14.42 -0.98 20.51
CA PRO A 173 -14.14 -0.80 21.93
C PRO A 173 -12.66 -0.99 22.30
N ARG A 174 -11.87 -1.64 21.43
CA ARG A 174 -10.43 -1.90 21.62
C ARG A 174 -9.52 -0.83 21.01
N ARG A 175 -10.04 0.32 20.55
CA ARG A 175 -9.28 1.39 19.87
C ARG A 175 -8.03 1.90 20.61
N GLY A 176 -8.04 1.83 21.95
CA GLY A 176 -6.89 2.24 22.79
C GLY A 176 -5.97 1.09 23.18
N LYS A 177 -6.14 -0.10 22.61
CA LYS A 177 -5.36 -1.31 22.86
C LYS A 177 -4.40 -1.60 21.70
N PRO A 178 -3.45 -2.54 21.83
CA PRO A 178 -2.52 -2.86 20.76
C PRO A 178 -3.24 -3.28 19.46
N PHE A 179 -2.75 -2.76 18.32
CA PHE A 179 -3.07 -3.25 16.98
C PHE A 179 -1.80 -3.85 16.37
N ILE A 180 -1.76 -5.16 16.24
CA ILE A 180 -0.59 -5.89 15.74
C ILE A 180 -0.90 -6.44 14.36
N ALA A 181 -0.21 -5.91 13.34
CA ALA A 181 -0.32 -6.39 11.96
C ALA A 181 0.81 -7.39 11.64
N VAL A 182 0.44 -8.46 10.94
CA VAL A 182 1.37 -9.49 10.46
C VAL A 182 1.04 -9.81 9.01
N ASN A 183 2.01 -9.66 8.12
CA ASN A 183 1.88 -10.14 6.75
C ASN A 183 2.39 -11.58 6.69
N CYS A 184 1.48 -12.53 6.44
CA CYS A 184 1.79 -13.95 6.45
C CYS A 184 2.62 -14.40 5.23
N ALA A 185 2.55 -13.67 4.12
CA ALA A 185 3.32 -13.98 2.92
C ALA A 185 4.76 -13.42 2.93
N ALA A 186 5.08 -12.51 3.87
CA ALA A 186 6.38 -11.84 3.89
C ALA A 186 7.49 -12.65 4.55
N LEU A 187 7.17 -13.76 5.22
CA LEU A 187 8.10 -14.55 6.02
C LEU A 187 8.17 -16.00 5.53
N PRO A 188 9.35 -16.63 5.55
CA PRO A 188 9.45 -18.07 5.37
C PRO A 188 8.61 -18.84 6.42
N ASP A 189 8.08 -20.01 6.06
CA ASP A 189 7.15 -20.81 6.87
C ASP A 189 7.62 -21.03 8.30
N THR A 190 8.89 -21.40 8.47
CA THR A 190 9.52 -21.67 9.78
C THR A 190 9.61 -20.42 10.66
N LEU A 191 9.78 -19.25 10.07
CA LEU A 191 9.83 -17.98 10.76
C LEU A 191 8.44 -17.44 11.07
N LEU A 192 7.47 -17.66 10.18
CA LEU A 192 6.08 -17.23 10.38
C LEU A 192 5.48 -17.82 11.66
N GLU A 193 5.67 -19.13 11.89
CA GLU A 193 5.19 -19.79 13.09
C GLU A 193 5.82 -19.19 14.37
N SER A 194 7.13 -18.98 14.35
CA SER A 194 7.87 -18.36 15.45
C SER A 194 7.47 -16.90 15.69
N GLU A 195 7.20 -16.13 14.65
CA GLU A 195 6.69 -14.76 14.79
C GLU A 195 5.27 -14.74 15.36
N LEU A 196 4.36 -15.58 14.89
CA LEU A 196 2.97 -15.60 15.36
C LEU A 196 2.87 -16.05 16.82
N PHE A 197 3.51 -17.18 17.18
CA PHE A 197 3.32 -17.83 18.47
C PHE A 197 4.50 -17.64 19.44
N GLY A 198 5.62 -17.06 18.98
CA GLY A 198 6.83 -16.96 19.79
C GLY A 198 7.59 -18.28 19.88
N HIS A 199 8.75 -18.24 20.50
CA HIS A 199 9.56 -19.45 20.74
C HIS A 199 10.25 -19.42 22.10
N GLU A 200 10.52 -20.59 22.63
CA GLU A 200 11.37 -20.77 23.79
C GLU A 200 12.86 -20.88 23.37
N LYS A 201 13.75 -20.59 24.28
CA LYS A 201 15.20 -20.75 24.06
C LYS A 201 15.53 -22.17 23.62
N GLY A 202 16.26 -22.32 22.50
CA GLY A 202 16.66 -23.63 21.97
C GLY A 202 15.61 -24.34 21.12
N ALA A 203 14.49 -23.70 20.79
CA ALA A 203 13.41 -24.30 19.98
C ALA A 203 13.84 -24.71 18.57
N PHE A 204 14.81 -24.01 18.00
CA PHE A 204 15.41 -24.30 16.68
C PHE A 204 16.83 -23.73 16.59
N THR A 205 17.59 -24.11 15.56
CA THR A 205 18.95 -23.60 15.31
C THR A 205 18.89 -22.08 15.07
N GLY A 206 19.38 -21.30 16.06
CA GLY A 206 19.31 -19.83 16.05
C GLY A 206 18.39 -19.22 17.12
N ALA A 207 17.60 -20.02 17.84
CA ALA A 207 16.78 -19.58 18.97
C ALA A 207 17.65 -19.38 20.25
N ALA A 208 18.52 -18.36 20.22
CA ALA A 208 19.44 -18.06 21.33
C ALA A 208 18.73 -17.62 22.61
N GLU A 209 17.59 -16.90 22.44
CA GLU A 209 16.78 -16.35 23.53
C GLU A 209 15.29 -16.65 23.29
N ARG A 210 14.51 -16.59 24.37
CA ARG A 210 13.04 -16.64 24.30
C ARG A 210 12.49 -15.35 23.64
N ARG A 211 11.50 -15.49 22.74
CA ARG A 211 10.84 -14.35 22.10
C ARG A 211 9.31 -14.46 22.19
N LEU A 212 8.66 -13.34 22.51
CA LEU A 212 7.20 -13.25 22.54
C LEU A 212 6.62 -13.28 21.12
N GLY A 213 5.50 -14.01 20.95
CA GLY A 213 4.77 -14.06 19.71
C GLY A 213 3.85 -12.86 19.49
N ARG A 214 3.42 -12.67 18.25
CA ARG A 214 2.49 -11.59 17.85
C ARG A 214 1.14 -11.71 18.56
N PHE A 215 0.67 -12.92 18.85
CA PHE A 215 -0.54 -13.14 19.64
C PHE A 215 -0.39 -12.68 21.09
N GLU A 216 0.77 -12.86 21.70
CA GLU A 216 1.04 -12.32 23.04
C GLU A 216 1.08 -10.79 23.04
N LEU A 217 1.72 -10.19 22.02
CA LEU A 217 1.79 -8.72 21.88
C LEU A 217 0.44 -8.10 21.59
N ALA A 218 -0.48 -8.84 20.99
CA ALA A 218 -1.83 -8.40 20.66
C ALA A 218 -2.84 -8.61 21.80
N ASP A 219 -2.39 -9.16 22.94
CA ASP A 219 -3.32 -9.46 24.05
C ASP A 219 -4.13 -8.25 24.48
N THR A 220 -5.40 -8.45 24.76
CA THR A 220 -6.45 -7.43 25.01
C THR A 220 -6.78 -6.53 23.83
N GLY A 221 -6.04 -6.62 22.73
CA GLY A 221 -6.12 -5.77 21.54
C GLY A 221 -6.69 -6.49 20.29
N THR A 222 -6.09 -6.21 19.17
CA THR A 222 -6.47 -6.74 17.85
C THR A 222 -5.23 -7.24 17.11
N ILE A 223 -5.29 -8.44 16.56
CA ILE A 223 -4.31 -8.93 15.57
C ILE A 223 -4.91 -8.86 14.18
N PHE A 224 -4.14 -8.35 13.23
CA PHE A 224 -4.48 -8.32 11.82
C PHE A 224 -3.52 -9.25 11.05
N LEU A 225 -4.09 -10.30 10.43
CA LEU A 225 -3.37 -11.30 9.65
C LEU A 225 -3.60 -11.00 8.17
N ASP A 226 -2.62 -10.35 7.52
CA ASP A 226 -2.69 -10.07 6.10
C ASP A 226 -2.19 -11.25 5.28
N GLU A 227 -2.78 -11.48 4.11
CA GLU A 227 -2.53 -12.60 3.20
C GLU A 227 -2.64 -13.97 3.90
N ILE A 228 -3.74 -14.16 4.66
CA ILE A 228 -4.00 -15.37 5.44
C ILE A 228 -4.08 -16.64 4.58
N GLY A 229 -4.38 -16.50 3.29
CA GLY A 229 -4.41 -17.61 2.32
C GLY A 229 -3.06 -18.23 2.01
N GLU A 230 -1.95 -17.61 2.46
CA GLU A 230 -0.59 -18.08 2.21
C GLU A 230 0.04 -18.83 3.40
N ILE A 231 -0.71 -19.05 4.50
CA ILE A 231 -0.17 -19.73 5.67
C ILE A 231 -0.01 -21.24 5.44
N PRO A 232 1.10 -21.85 5.88
CA PRO A 232 1.35 -23.29 5.79
C PRO A 232 0.33 -24.12 6.58
N ALA A 233 0.06 -25.36 6.14
CA ALA A 233 -0.90 -26.25 6.78
C ALA A 233 -0.64 -26.46 8.29
N ALA A 234 0.61 -26.57 8.70
CA ALA A 234 0.98 -26.68 10.13
C ALA A 234 0.56 -25.46 10.94
N THR A 235 0.74 -24.26 10.39
CA THR A 235 0.34 -22.99 11.01
C THR A 235 -1.18 -22.85 11.04
N GLN A 236 -1.91 -23.35 10.01
CA GLN A 236 -3.37 -23.37 9.99
C GLN A 236 -3.96 -24.12 11.19
N VAL A 237 -3.40 -25.27 11.54
CA VAL A 237 -3.83 -26.06 12.71
C VAL A 237 -3.66 -25.28 14.01
N LYS A 238 -2.52 -24.63 14.20
CA LYS A 238 -2.25 -23.83 15.40
C LYS A 238 -3.13 -22.60 15.48
N LEU A 239 -3.34 -21.94 14.35
CA LEU A 239 -4.24 -20.78 14.28
C LEU A 239 -5.68 -21.16 14.63
N LEU A 240 -6.19 -22.28 14.11
CA LEU A 240 -7.51 -22.80 14.47
C LEU A 240 -7.62 -23.01 15.98
N HIS A 241 -6.62 -23.65 16.59
CA HIS A 241 -6.60 -23.87 18.04
C HIS A 241 -6.69 -22.55 18.83
N VAL A 242 -5.97 -21.49 18.43
CA VAL A 242 -6.06 -20.18 19.08
C VAL A 242 -7.45 -19.56 18.91
N LEU A 243 -8.04 -19.67 17.73
CA LEU A 243 -9.38 -19.11 17.45
C LEU A 243 -10.50 -19.80 18.25
N GLU A 244 -10.31 -21.08 18.62
CA GLU A 244 -11.29 -21.86 19.36
C GLU A 244 -11.09 -21.75 20.88
N SER A 245 -9.85 -22.05 21.32
CA SER A 245 -9.53 -22.21 22.75
C SER A 245 -9.05 -20.89 23.39
N ARG A 246 -8.66 -19.91 22.61
CA ARG A 246 -7.96 -18.68 23.03
C ARG A 246 -6.66 -18.97 23.78
N THR A 247 -6.05 -20.12 23.47
CA THR A 247 -4.76 -20.55 24.04
C THR A 247 -3.85 -21.07 22.96
N PHE A 248 -2.55 -20.97 23.15
CA PHE A 248 -1.54 -21.57 22.28
C PHE A 248 -0.27 -21.88 23.05
N PHE A 249 0.67 -22.56 22.37
CA PHE A 249 1.99 -22.88 22.90
C PHE A 249 3.05 -22.18 22.05
N ARG A 250 4.12 -21.69 22.67
CA ARG A 250 5.29 -21.24 21.92
C ARG A 250 5.95 -22.41 21.21
N VAL A 251 6.68 -22.14 20.15
CA VAL A 251 7.50 -23.15 19.48
C VAL A 251 8.54 -23.69 20.47
N GLY A 252 8.55 -25.03 20.66
CA GLY A 252 9.38 -25.69 21.67
C GLY A 252 8.89 -25.55 23.11
N GLY A 253 7.76 -24.90 23.35
CA GLY A 253 7.17 -24.72 24.69
C GLY A 253 6.06 -25.72 24.99
N VAL A 254 5.87 -26.02 26.30
CA VAL A 254 4.80 -26.91 26.80
C VAL A 254 3.77 -26.17 27.67
N GLN A 255 3.99 -24.89 27.96
CA GLN A 255 3.06 -24.10 28.77
C GLN A 255 2.02 -23.44 27.89
N PRO A 256 0.70 -23.62 28.18
CA PRO A 256 -0.35 -22.94 27.45
C PRO A 256 -0.37 -21.45 27.82
N ILE A 257 -0.49 -20.59 26.81
CA ILE A 257 -0.60 -19.14 26.95
C ILE A 257 -2.01 -18.75 26.57
N LYS A 258 -2.74 -18.12 27.50
CA LYS A 258 -4.10 -17.61 27.25
C LYS A 258 -4.04 -16.17 26.79
N VAL A 259 -4.83 -15.83 25.78
CA VAL A 259 -4.92 -14.47 25.21
C VAL A 259 -6.36 -14.11 24.90
N ASP A 260 -6.69 -12.81 25.03
CA ASP A 260 -7.95 -12.24 24.58
C ASP A 260 -7.72 -11.29 23.41
N VAL A 261 -7.70 -11.83 22.22
CA VAL A 261 -7.38 -11.09 20.99
C VAL A 261 -8.56 -11.11 20.02
N ARG A 262 -8.91 -9.94 19.47
CA ARG A 262 -9.79 -9.84 18.30
C ARG A 262 -8.99 -10.14 17.05
N VAL A 263 -9.48 -11.04 16.19
CA VAL A 263 -8.79 -11.43 14.96
C VAL A 263 -9.48 -10.77 13.75
N LEU A 264 -8.69 -10.06 12.96
CA LEU A 264 -9.03 -9.58 11.63
C LEU A 264 -8.12 -10.30 10.63
N ALA A 265 -8.66 -10.87 9.59
CA ALA A 265 -7.89 -11.57 8.57
C ALA A 265 -8.14 -10.95 7.20
N ALA A 266 -7.11 -10.87 6.36
CA ALA A 266 -7.25 -10.40 4.99
C ALA A 266 -6.62 -11.35 3.98
N THR A 267 -7.16 -11.38 2.78
CA THR A 267 -6.63 -12.20 1.69
C THR A 267 -7.03 -11.65 0.32
N ASN A 268 -6.18 -11.88 -0.67
CA ASN A 268 -6.48 -11.68 -2.08
C ASN A 268 -6.89 -12.99 -2.78
N ARG A 269 -6.75 -14.15 -2.12
CA ARG A 269 -7.10 -15.46 -2.66
C ARG A 269 -8.57 -15.78 -2.43
N ALA A 270 -9.17 -16.52 -3.36
CA ALA A 270 -10.47 -17.15 -3.20
C ALA A 270 -10.33 -18.36 -2.24
N LEU A 271 -10.48 -18.14 -0.91
CA LEU A 271 -10.27 -19.20 0.10
C LEU A 271 -11.17 -20.41 -0.12
N ARG A 272 -12.37 -20.23 -0.69
CA ARG A 272 -13.25 -21.38 -1.05
C ARG A 272 -12.60 -22.32 -2.06
N ASP A 273 -11.92 -21.76 -3.05
CA ASP A 273 -11.22 -22.54 -4.06
C ASP A 273 -10.00 -23.22 -3.45
N ALA A 274 -9.28 -22.52 -2.58
CA ALA A 274 -8.16 -23.10 -1.82
C ALA A 274 -8.60 -24.26 -0.92
N VAL A 275 -9.79 -24.19 -0.31
CA VAL A 275 -10.37 -25.31 0.46
C VAL A 275 -10.69 -26.49 -0.48
N ALA A 276 -11.30 -26.22 -1.62
CA ALA A 276 -11.62 -27.28 -2.60
C ALA A 276 -10.37 -27.99 -3.14
N LEU A 277 -9.24 -27.29 -3.24
CA LEU A 277 -7.93 -27.82 -3.64
C LEU A 277 -7.15 -28.49 -2.49
N GLY A 278 -7.64 -28.41 -1.25
CA GLY A 278 -6.97 -28.96 -0.06
C GLY A 278 -5.76 -28.12 0.41
N GLU A 279 -5.58 -26.91 -0.12
CA GLU A 279 -4.52 -25.96 0.28
C GLU A 279 -4.88 -25.20 1.57
N PHE A 280 -6.16 -25.07 1.87
CA PHE A 280 -6.67 -24.42 3.06
C PHE A 280 -7.70 -25.31 3.76
N ARG A 281 -7.66 -25.35 5.10
CA ARG A 281 -8.57 -26.18 5.88
C ARG A 281 -9.97 -25.57 5.91
N ASP A 282 -10.99 -26.39 5.76
CA ASP A 282 -12.41 -25.99 5.80
C ASP A 282 -12.84 -25.50 7.19
N ASP A 283 -12.38 -26.18 8.26
CA ASP A 283 -12.67 -25.78 9.64
C ASP A 283 -12.12 -24.38 9.97
N LEU A 284 -10.91 -24.07 9.57
CA LEU A 284 -10.31 -22.75 9.73
C LEU A 284 -11.05 -21.70 8.87
N TYR A 285 -11.41 -22.03 7.65
CA TYR A 285 -12.19 -21.13 6.78
C TYR A 285 -13.49 -20.70 7.46
N TYR A 286 -14.29 -21.63 7.97
CA TYR A 286 -15.55 -21.30 8.65
C TYR A 286 -15.33 -20.49 9.92
N ARG A 287 -14.22 -20.70 10.63
CA ARG A 287 -13.89 -19.93 11.84
C ARG A 287 -13.42 -18.51 11.55
N LEU A 288 -12.78 -18.29 10.39
CA LEU A 288 -12.37 -16.96 9.93
C LEU A 288 -13.52 -16.18 9.27
N ASN A 289 -14.35 -16.86 8.50
CA ASN A 289 -15.43 -16.25 7.70
C ASN A 289 -16.76 -16.11 8.48
N VAL A 290 -16.69 -15.54 9.70
CA VAL A 290 -17.89 -15.23 10.50
C VAL A 290 -18.56 -13.95 10.00
N LEU A 291 -17.78 -12.90 9.80
CA LEU A 291 -18.18 -11.66 9.17
C LEU A 291 -17.28 -11.42 7.96
N ASN A 292 -17.85 -10.88 6.88
CA ASN A 292 -17.11 -10.69 5.62
C ASN A 292 -17.26 -9.27 5.09
N ILE A 293 -16.12 -8.69 4.71
CA ILE A 293 -16.05 -7.41 4.00
C ILE A 293 -15.31 -7.65 2.67
N TYR A 294 -15.99 -7.39 1.56
CA TYR A 294 -15.37 -7.44 0.23
C TYR A 294 -15.01 -6.03 -0.23
N LEU A 295 -13.74 -5.82 -0.57
CA LEU A 295 -13.25 -4.58 -1.18
C LEU A 295 -13.19 -4.75 -2.70
N PRO A 296 -14.01 -3.99 -3.44
CA PRO A 296 -14.00 -4.07 -4.89
C PRO A 296 -12.68 -3.55 -5.46
N PRO A 297 -12.21 -4.12 -6.56
CA PRO A 297 -11.06 -3.61 -7.30
C PRO A 297 -11.36 -2.23 -7.89
N LEU A 298 -10.31 -1.45 -8.15
CA LEU A 298 -10.45 -0.05 -8.58
C LEU A 298 -11.20 0.11 -9.91
N ARG A 299 -11.11 -0.88 -10.81
CA ARG A 299 -11.86 -0.91 -12.09
C ARG A 299 -13.38 -1.03 -11.92
N GLU A 300 -13.88 -1.52 -10.80
CA GLU A 300 -15.31 -1.61 -10.46
C GLU A 300 -15.83 -0.35 -9.75
N ARG A 301 -14.93 0.58 -9.39
CA ARG A 301 -15.25 1.86 -8.74
C ARG A 301 -14.53 3.04 -9.42
N ARG A 302 -14.65 3.11 -10.74
CA ARG A 302 -13.95 4.13 -11.54
C ARG A 302 -14.30 5.55 -11.14
N GLU A 303 -15.51 5.78 -10.65
CA GLU A 303 -15.98 7.06 -10.12
C GLU A 303 -15.18 7.58 -8.92
N ASP A 304 -14.50 6.70 -8.18
CA ASP A 304 -13.63 7.08 -7.07
C ASP A 304 -12.23 7.57 -7.55
N ILE A 305 -11.81 7.22 -8.76
CA ILE A 305 -10.47 7.53 -9.28
C ILE A 305 -10.19 9.04 -9.28
N PRO A 306 -11.09 9.92 -9.75
CA PRO A 306 -10.83 11.36 -9.74
C PRO A 306 -10.61 11.92 -8.33
N LEU A 307 -11.34 11.43 -7.36
CA LEU A 307 -11.20 11.83 -5.95
C LEU A 307 -9.86 11.36 -5.37
N LEU A 308 -9.50 10.08 -5.60
CA LEU A 308 -8.22 9.49 -5.19
C LEU A 308 -7.03 10.25 -5.78
N VAL A 309 -7.06 10.51 -7.09
CA VAL A 309 -5.99 11.23 -7.81
C VAL A 309 -5.77 12.61 -7.19
N ARG A 310 -6.83 13.41 -7.00
CA ARG A 310 -6.73 14.75 -6.42
C ARG A 310 -6.16 14.72 -5.01
N ARG A 311 -6.58 13.75 -4.20
CA ARG A 311 -6.09 13.61 -2.83
C ARG A 311 -4.63 13.17 -2.79
N PHE A 312 -4.22 12.24 -3.65
CA PHE A 312 -2.82 11.83 -3.75
C PHE A 312 -1.94 12.97 -4.23
N ILE A 313 -2.32 13.71 -5.28
CA ILE A 313 -1.56 14.87 -5.73
C ILE A 313 -1.36 15.88 -4.59
N ARG A 314 -2.42 16.22 -3.83
CA ARG A 314 -2.29 17.16 -2.70
C ARG A 314 -1.41 16.65 -1.59
N ALA A 315 -1.58 15.38 -1.20
CA ALA A 315 -0.79 14.78 -0.12
C ALA A 315 0.69 14.71 -0.50
N LEU A 316 1.00 14.21 -1.70
CA LEU A 316 2.35 14.03 -2.20
C LEU A 316 3.04 15.36 -2.54
N ALA A 317 2.30 16.33 -3.08
CA ALA A 317 2.83 17.68 -3.30
C ALA A 317 3.27 18.33 -1.98
N LYS A 318 2.49 18.14 -0.91
CA LYS A 318 2.84 18.61 0.43
C LYS A 318 4.03 17.86 1.03
N GLU A 319 4.06 16.54 0.85
CA GLU A 319 5.13 15.66 1.35
C GLU A 319 6.49 15.98 0.71
N HIS A 320 6.47 16.28 -0.59
CA HIS A 320 7.69 16.62 -1.37
C HIS A 320 7.97 18.13 -1.47
N ASP A 321 7.25 18.98 -0.74
CA ASP A 321 7.36 20.45 -0.75
C ASP A 321 7.32 21.04 -2.18
N ARG A 322 6.39 20.54 -3.00
CA ARG A 322 6.20 20.99 -4.39
C ARG A 322 4.88 21.74 -4.55
N THR A 323 4.93 22.85 -5.28
CA THR A 323 3.72 23.52 -5.73
C THR A 323 3.19 22.82 -7.00
N PHE A 324 2.07 22.11 -6.86
CA PHE A 324 1.45 21.37 -7.94
C PHE A 324 0.05 21.92 -8.25
N ARG A 325 -0.26 22.19 -9.52
CA ARG A 325 -1.53 22.78 -9.95
C ARG A 325 -2.64 21.74 -10.11
N GLY A 326 -2.27 20.47 -10.30
CA GLY A 326 -3.24 19.39 -10.46
C GLY A 326 -2.97 18.48 -11.66
N ILE A 327 -4.03 18.05 -12.31
CA ILE A 327 -4.03 17.13 -13.45
C ILE A 327 -4.95 17.66 -14.54
N THR A 328 -4.57 17.55 -15.81
CA THR A 328 -5.44 17.94 -16.95
C THR A 328 -6.64 16.98 -17.09
N PRO A 329 -7.78 17.46 -17.62
CA PRO A 329 -8.95 16.60 -17.84
C PRO A 329 -8.66 15.37 -18.69
N GLU A 330 -7.85 15.51 -19.75
CA GLU A 330 -7.47 14.42 -20.66
C GLU A 330 -6.59 13.38 -19.94
N ALA A 331 -5.70 13.82 -19.06
CA ALA A 331 -4.88 12.92 -18.24
C ALA A 331 -5.75 12.16 -17.23
N LEU A 332 -6.69 12.86 -16.60
CA LEU A 332 -7.61 12.26 -15.64
C LEU A 332 -8.50 11.20 -16.31
N GLU A 333 -9.03 11.48 -17.49
CA GLU A 333 -9.85 10.54 -18.27
C GLU A 333 -9.08 9.27 -18.61
N ARG A 334 -7.80 9.37 -18.99
CA ARG A 334 -6.92 8.20 -19.19
C ARG A 334 -6.77 7.36 -17.93
N LEU A 335 -6.57 7.99 -16.77
CA LEU A 335 -6.46 7.28 -15.50
C LEU A 335 -7.76 6.58 -15.10
N VAL A 336 -8.93 7.20 -15.37
CA VAL A 336 -10.25 6.62 -15.09
C VAL A 336 -10.50 5.37 -15.93
N ASN A 337 -10.02 5.35 -17.18
CA ASN A 337 -10.22 4.22 -18.10
C ASN A 337 -9.17 3.10 -17.98
N ALA A 338 -8.10 3.30 -17.24
CA ALA A 338 -7.05 2.31 -17.05
C ALA A 338 -7.51 1.11 -16.20
N PRO A 339 -6.94 -0.09 -16.41
CA PRO A 339 -7.40 -1.35 -15.78
C PRO A 339 -6.97 -1.54 -14.32
N TRP A 340 -5.92 -0.86 -13.87
CA TRP A 340 -5.39 -0.86 -12.50
C TRP A 340 -5.23 -2.25 -11.84
N PRO A 341 -4.44 -3.19 -12.39
CA PRO A 341 -4.23 -4.50 -11.78
C PRO A 341 -3.63 -4.44 -10.37
N GLY A 342 -2.86 -3.39 -10.04
CA GLY A 342 -2.34 -3.11 -8.70
C GLY A 342 -3.21 -2.15 -7.89
N ASN A 343 -4.43 -1.88 -8.34
CA ASN A 343 -5.45 -1.10 -7.65
C ASN A 343 -4.96 0.27 -7.15
N VAL A 344 -5.37 0.67 -5.96
CA VAL A 344 -5.04 1.97 -5.34
C VAL A 344 -3.54 2.12 -5.07
N ARG A 345 -2.83 1.02 -4.78
CA ARG A 345 -1.37 1.04 -4.59
C ARG A 345 -0.66 1.44 -5.86
N GLN A 346 -1.04 0.87 -7.01
CA GLN A 346 -0.47 1.22 -8.31
C GLN A 346 -0.80 2.67 -8.68
N LEU A 347 -2.05 3.09 -8.50
CA LEU A 347 -2.47 4.47 -8.76
C LEU A 347 -1.65 5.45 -7.92
N ARG A 348 -1.49 5.22 -6.62
CA ARG A 348 -0.70 6.09 -5.73
C ARG A 348 0.76 6.18 -6.18
N ASN A 349 1.39 5.04 -6.46
CA ASN A 349 2.79 5.01 -6.90
C ASN A 349 2.99 5.76 -8.23
N LEU A 350 2.03 5.63 -9.15
CA LEU A 350 2.08 6.38 -10.41
C LEU A 350 1.98 7.89 -10.17
N ILE A 351 1.00 8.34 -9.36
CA ILE A 351 0.84 9.76 -9.02
C ILE A 351 2.10 10.29 -8.32
N GLU A 352 2.68 9.53 -7.40
CA GLU A 352 3.93 9.87 -6.71
C GLU A 352 5.08 10.08 -7.71
N SER A 353 5.28 9.13 -8.61
CA SER A 353 6.27 9.25 -9.69
C SER A 353 6.05 10.50 -10.53
N MET A 354 4.80 10.78 -10.93
CA MET A 354 4.48 11.95 -11.74
C MET A 354 4.67 13.27 -10.96
N VAL A 355 4.31 13.33 -9.69
CA VAL A 355 4.52 14.53 -8.84
C VAL A 355 6.00 14.80 -8.64
N VAL A 356 6.82 13.76 -8.48
CA VAL A 356 8.26 13.89 -8.25
C VAL A 356 9.02 14.22 -9.55
N LEU A 357 8.68 13.56 -10.66
CA LEU A 357 9.44 13.60 -11.91
C LEU A 357 8.92 14.60 -12.95
N ALA A 358 7.66 15.04 -12.85
CA ALA A 358 7.08 15.94 -13.85
C ALA A 358 7.87 17.26 -13.93
N PRO A 359 8.24 17.69 -15.15
CA PRO A 359 8.98 18.95 -15.35
C PRO A 359 8.11 20.18 -15.13
N GLY A 360 6.78 20.02 -15.01
CA GLY A 360 5.79 21.07 -14.83
C GLY A 360 5.00 20.97 -13.53
N ALA A 361 4.19 21.99 -13.25
CA ALA A 361 3.33 22.02 -12.08
C ALA A 361 1.97 21.31 -12.29
N GLU A 362 1.78 20.58 -13.40
CA GLU A 362 0.52 19.92 -13.77
C GLU A 362 0.78 18.61 -14.50
N ILE A 363 0.06 17.55 -14.16
CA ILE A 363 0.13 16.24 -14.84
C ILE A 363 -0.63 16.31 -16.17
N ARG A 364 0.03 15.97 -17.27
CA ARG A 364 -0.54 15.93 -18.61
C ARG A 364 -0.71 14.50 -19.10
N ALA A 365 -1.54 14.31 -20.11
CA ALA A 365 -1.75 13.01 -20.73
C ALA A 365 -0.47 12.37 -21.31
N SER A 366 0.52 13.21 -21.73
CA SER A 366 1.84 12.76 -22.19
C SER A 366 2.73 12.20 -21.07
N ASP A 367 2.45 12.54 -19.83
CA ASP A 367 3.27 12.13 -18.67
C ASP A 367 2.84 10.74 -18.15
N ILE A 368 1.69 10.24 -18.63
CA ILE A 368 1.18 8.90 -18.25
C ILE A 368 1.89 7.84 -19.11
N PRO A 369 2.59 6.87 -18.51
CA PRO A 369 3.23 5.79 -19.24
C PRO A 369 2.21 4.93 -20.02
N ALA A 370 2.55 4.54 -21.25
CA ALA A 370 1.65 3.78 -22.12
C ALA A 370 1.32 2.38 -21.60
N ASP A 371 2.25 1.75 -20.88
CA ASP A 371 2.12 0.42 -20.28
C ASP A 371 1.00 0.31 -19.24
N ILE A 372 0.57 1.42 -18.66
CA ILE A 372 -0.55 1.46 -17.70
C ILE A 372 -1.90 1.32 -18.41
N LEU A 373 -1.97 1.77 -19.66
CA LEU A 373 -3.19 1.76 -20.47
C LEU A 373 -3.44 0.39 -21.12
N ASP A 374 -2.37 -0.36 -21.39
CA ASP A 374 -2.39 -1.61 -22.16
C ASP A 374 -2.54 -2.78 -21.22
N GLY A 375 -3.18 -2.97 -20.22
CA GLY A 375 -3.48 -4.12 -19.37
C GLY A 375 -2.39 -5.21 -19.26
N PRO A 376 -2.55 -6.23 -18.41
CA PRO A 376 -1.49 -7.23 -18.13
C PRO A 376 -1.06 -8.12 -19.30
N GLY A 377 -1.64 -7.93 -20.50
CA GLY A 377 -1.22 -8.59 -21.74
C GLY A 377 -0.01 -7.98 -22.42
N SER A 378 0.38 -6.75 -22.07
CA SER A 378 1.50 -6.03 -22.72
C SER A 378 2.88 -6.32 -22.11
N LEU A 379 2.96 -7.06 -21.01
CA LEU A 379 4.23 -7.44 -20.36
C LEU A 379 4.83 -8.75 -20.89
N LEU A 380 4.29 -9.31 -21.98
CA LEU A 380 5.02 -10.38 -22.70
C LEU A 380 6.24 -9.75 -23.36
N PRO A 381 7.44 -10.35 -23.18
CA PRO A 381 8.62 -9.88 -23.89
C PRO A 381 8.32 -9.91 -25.40
N VAL A 382 8.19 -8.74 -26.00
CA VAL A 382 8.06 -8.60 -27.45
C VAL A 382 9.31 -9.24 -28.03
N ARG A 383 9.14 -10.36 -28.71
CA ARG A 383 10.19 -10.88 -29.61
C ARG A 383 10.38 -9.78 -30.65
N LEU A 384 11.45 -9.03 -30.51
CA LEU A 384 11.93 -8.10 -31.51
C LEU A 384 12.24 -8.92 -32.77
N GLN A 385 11.27 -8.99 -33.69
CA GLN A 385 11.59 -9.35 -35.07
C GLN A 385 12.34 -8.15 -35.65
N PRO A 386 13.48 -8.34 -36.29
CA PRO A 386 14.21 -7.27 -36.93
C PRO A 386 13.49 -6.86 -38.22
N SER A 387 12.48 -6.01 -38.11
CA SER A 387 11.92 -5.31 -39.26
C SER A 387 12.49 -3.89 -39.24
N GLY A 388 13.39 -3.63 -40.19
CA GLY A 388 14.03 -2.34 -40.36
C GLY A 388 13.01 -1.23 -40.61
N ARG A 389 12.81 -0.41 -39.60
CA ARG A 389 12.30 0.96 -39.70
C ARG A 389 12.99 1.79 -38.62
N ASP A 390 13.58 2.88 -39.04
CA ASP A 390 14.27 3.84 -38.18
C ASP A 390 13.34 4.34 -37.06
N LEU A 391 13.75 4.10 -35.82
CA LEU A 391 13.13 4.70 -34.64
C LEU A 391 13.45 6.20 -34.58
N PRO A 392 12.50 7.08 -34.29
CA PRO A 392 12.77 8.50 -34.13
C PRO A 392 13.77 8.73 -32.98
N GLY A 393 14.80 9.54 -33.23
CA GLY A 393 15.96 9.72 -32.34
C GLY A 393 15.67 10.10 -30.88
N ARG A 394 14.45 10.52 -30.55
CA ARG A 394 14.04 10.85 -29.16
C ARG A 394 13.80 9.62 -28.27
N GLU A 395 13.30 8.52 -28.83
CA GLU A 395 13.05 7.29 -28.07
C GLU A 395 14.36 6.57 -27.76
N MET A 396 15.31 6.59 -28.71
CA MET A 396 16.66 6.04 -28.51
C MET A 396 17.43 6.84 -27.46
N GLU A 397 17.26 8.16 -27.43
CA GLU A 397 17.90 9.03 -26.42
C GLU A 397 17.32 8.79 -25.02
N PHE A 398 16.02 8.50 -24.90
CA PHE A 398 15.38 8.14 -23.63
C PHE A 398 15.86 6.78 -23.12
N ILE A 399 15.94 5.76 -23.98
CA ILE A 399 16.45 4.43 -23.62
C ILE A 399 17.92 4.52 -23.21
N LEU A 400 18.74 5.30 -23.95
CA LEU A 400 20.14 5.53 -23.61
C LEU A 400 20.31 6.25 -22.27
N ARG A 401 19.50 7.28 -21.98
CA ARG A 401 19.52 7.96 -20.66
C ARG A 401 19.11 7.02 -19.54
N SER A 402 18.04 6.23 -19.73
CA SER A 402 17.59 5.27 -18.72
C SER A 402 18.63 4.17 -18.47
N LEU A 403 19.35 3.70 -19.50
CA LEU A 403 20.44 2.75 -19.37
C LEU A 403 21.66 3.36 -18.68
N VAL A 404 21.96 4.63 -18.94
CA VAL A 404 23.05 5.35 -18.26
C VAL A 404 22.72 5.58 -16.78
N ASP A 405 21.49 5.98 -16.46
CA ASP A 405 21.06 6.14 -15.07
C ASP A 405 21.06 4.81 -14.32
N LEU A 406 20.58 3.73 -14.94
CA LEU A 406 20.62 2.39 -14.35
C LEU A 406 22.07 1.95 -14.12
N LYS A 407 22.96 2.22 -15.09
CA LYS A 407 24.38 1.91 -14.95
C LYS A 407 25.02 2.69 -13.80
N LEU A 408 24.72 3.97 -13.67
CA LEU A 408 25.20 4.82 -12.56
C LEU A 408 24.67 4.34 -11.21
N GLN A 409 23.42 3.92 -11.13
CA GLN A 409 22.84 3.34 -9.91
C GLN A 409 23.50 2.00 -9.56
N VAL A 410 23.76 1.15 -10.55
CA VAL A 410 24.48 -0.12 -10.35
C VAL A 410 25.94 0.12 -9.94
N GLU A 411 26.61 1.11 -10.54
CA GLU A 411 27.98 1.49 -10.15
C GLU A 411 28.03 2.10 -8.74
N GLU A 412 27.05 2.93 -8.37
CA GLU A 412 26.92 3.47 -7.01
C GLU A 412 26.61 2.38 -5.99
N LEU A 413 25.74 1.42 -6.32
CA LEU A 413 25.48 0.23 -5.50
C LEU A 413 26.73 -0.66 -5.39
N ARG A 414 27.47 -0.88 -6.50
CA ARG A 414 28.77 -1.57 -6.46
C ARG A 414 29.76 -0.84 -5.57
N ARG A 415 29.88 0.48 -5.71
CA ARG A 415 30.79 1.30 -4.90
C ARG A 415 30.43 1.26 -3.42
N ARG A 416 29.14 1.23 -3.07
CA ARG A 416 28.66 1.06 -1.68
C ARG A 416 28.88 -0.38 -1.18
N LEU A 417 28.83 -1.36 -2.04
CA LEU A 417 29.15 -2.76 -1.72
C LEU A 417 30.66 -2.96 -1.61
N ASP A 418 31.47 -2.34 -2.48
CA ASP A 418 32.93 -2.40 -2.45
C ASP A 418 33.51 -1.70 -1.22
N LEU A 419 32.86 -0.62 -0.75
CA LEU A 419 33.19 0.02 0.52
C LEU A 419 32.79 -0.80 1.76
N ARG A 420 31.97 -1.83 1.60
CA ARG A 420 31.53 -2.76 2.68
C ARG A 420 32.06 -4.18 2.57
N ALA A 421 32.71 -4.56 1.50
CA ALA A 421 33.12 -5.94 1.30
C ALA A 421 34.39 -6.06 0.45
N GLN A 422 35.55 -6.12 1.10
CA GLN A 422 36.62 -6.99 0.61
C GLN A 422 36.15 -8.43 0.87
N ARG A 423 35.41 -9.02 -0.07
CA ARG A 423 34.96 -10.41 0.00
C ARG A 423 35.62 -11.21 -1.12
N VAL A 424 36.16 -12.37 -0.75
CA VAL A 424 36.54 -13.44 -1.66
C VAL A 424 35.29 -13.84 -2.47
N GLN A 425 35.34 -13.69 -3.79
CA GLN A 425 34.28 -14.19 -4.68
C GLN A 425 34.53 -15.67 -4.99
N VAL A 426 33.53 -16.50 -4.69
CA VAL A 426 33.48 -17.90 -5.10
C VAL A 426 32.62 -17.97 -6.36
N ILE A 427 33.19 -18.43 -7.46
CA ILE A 427 32.47 -18.65 -8.74
C ILE A 427 32.29 -20.16 -8.89
N ASP A 428 31.03 -20.59 -8.99
CA ASP A 428 30.67 -21.98 -9.29
C ASP A 428 30.62 -22.16 -10.81
N ILE A 429 31.44 -23.08 -11.36
CA ILE A 429 31.43 -23.45 -12.75
C ILE A 429 30.93 -24.89 -12.85
N SER A 430 29.64 -25.05 -13.03
CA SER A 430 29.02 -26.33 -13.38
C SER A 430 28.90 -26.48 -14.90
N ASP A 431 29.42 -27.60 -15.39
CA ASP A 431 29.32 -28.25 -16.71
C ASP A 431 30.20 -27.79 -17.87
N HIS A 432 31.16 -28.69 -18.15
CA HIS A 432 31.79 -29.02 -19.47
C HIS A 432 32.38 -27.91 -20.33
N ALA A 433 33.17 -27.02 -19.76
CA ALA A 433 34.15 -26.26 -20.55
C ALA A 433 35.56 -26.55 -20.03
N THR A 434 36.46 -26.97 -20.89
CA THR A 434 37.90 -27.12 -20.56
C THR A 434 38.51 -25.75 -20.35
N VAL A 435 39.39 -25.62 -19.36
CA VAL A 435 40.04 -24.40 -18.85
C VAL A 435 40.76 -23.56 -19.92
N ALA A 436 40.88 -24.05 -21.16
CA ALA A 436 41.56 -23.37 -22.26
C ALA A 436 40.75 -22.28 -22.97
N ASP A 437 39.40 -22.25 -22.79
CA ASP A 437 38.55 -21.38 -23.59
C ASP A 437 38.07 -20.09 -22.89
N VAL A 438 38.50 -19.83 -21.63
CA VAL A 438 37.96 -18.72 -20.81
C VAL A 438 38.99 -17.70 -20.33
N LEU A 439 40.27 -17.85 -20.71
CA LEU A 439 41.28 -16.85 -20.33
C LEU A 439 41.67 -16.02 -21.54
N PRO A 440 41.45 -14.69 -21.59
CA PRO A 440 42.15 -13.83 -22.51
C PRO A 440 43.60 -13.78 -22.08
N GLU A 441 44.52 -14.01 -23.07
CA GLU A 441 45.93 -13.73 -22.91
C GLU A 441 46.16 -12.24 -22.62
N GLY A 442 46.51 -11.93 -21.38
CA GLY A 442 46.83 -10.58 -20.93
C GLY A 442 47.50 -10.63 -19.57
N GLU A 443 48.73 -10.26 -19.54
CA GLU A 443 49.66 -10.28 -18.41
C GLU A 443 49.13 -9.58 -17.13
N GLY A 444 49.35 -10.23 -15.97
CA GLY A 444 49.80 -9.59 -14.72
C GLY A 444 48.75 -8.83 -13.91
N ASP A 445 48.28 -9.35 -12.86
CA ASP A 445 48.47 -8.95 -11.47
C ASP A 445 47.61 -9.82 -10.57
N GLY A 446 48.23 -10.42 -9.59
CA GLY A 446 47.60 -11.39 -8.68
C GLY A 446 46.46 -10.79 -7.85
N ASN A 447 45.25 -10.94 -8.33
CA ASN A 447 44.09 -10.74 -7.51
C ASN A 447 43.72 -12.10 -6.89
N GLY A 448 43.79 -12.23 -5.56
CA GLY A 448 43.68 -13.45 -4.78
C GLY A 448 42.31 -14.15 -4.84
N ALA A 449 41.87 -14.49 -6.06
CA ALA A 449 40.63 -15.24 -6.25
C ALA A 449 40.85 -16.74 -6.07
N VAL A 450 40.09 -17.38 -5.18
CA VAL A 450 40.08 -18.85 -4.99
C VAL A 450 38.99 -19.44 -5.85
N LEU A 451 39.38 -20.27 -6.86
CA LEU A 451 38.45 -20.96 -7.75
C LEU A 451 37.95 -22.27 -7.10
N TYR A 452 36.67 -22.37 -6.88
CA TYR A 452 36.01 -23.60 -6.44
C TYR A 452 35.87 -24.56 -7.64
N ARG A 453 36.29 -25.82 -7.46
CA ARG A 453 36.07 -26.89 -8.44
C ARG A 453 35.17 -27.96 -7.84
N SER A 454 34.29 -28.49 -8.65
CA SER A 454 33.40 -29.62 -8.22
C SER A 454 34.22 -30.78 -7.70
N GLY A 455 33.99 -31.17 -6.45
CA GLY A 455 34.77 -32.20 -5.75
C GLY A 455 35.74 -31.69 -4.66
N MET A 456 35.96 -30.37 -4.56
CA MET A 456 36.73 -29.80 -3.44
C MET A 456 35.91 -29.83 -2.15
N THR A 457 36.53 -30.21 -1.06
CA THR A 457 35.92 -30.14 0.28
C THR A 457 36.00 -28.72 0.85
N MET A 458 35.15 -28.39 1.83
CA MET A 458 35.23 -27.09 2.53
C MET A 458 36.60 -26.84 3.15
N ALA A 459 37.30 -27.90 3.56
CA ALA A 459 38.67 -27.82 4.11
C ALA A 459 39.67 -27.39 3.03
N ASP A 460 39.52 -27.87 1.80
CA ASP A 460 40.37 -27.48 0.67
C ASP A 460 40.19 -26.03 0.25
N VAL A 461 38.93 -25.57 0.26
CA VAL A 461 38.58 -24.16 -0.05
C VAL A 461 39.14 -23.23 1.04
N GLU A 462 38.99 -23.63 2.31
CA GLU A 462 39.52 -22.87 3.43
C GLU A 462 41.05 -22.79 3.41
N LYS A 463 41.73 -23.89 3.09
CA LYS A 463 43.16 -23.94 2.93
C LYS A 463 43.63 -23.00 1.82
N ALA A 464 42.99 -23.06 0.66
CA ALA A 464 43.32 -22.19 -0.49
C ALA A 464 43.11 -20.71 -0.19
N ALA A 465 42.02 -20.37 0.55
CA ALA A 465 41.74 -18.99 0.97
C ALA A 465 42.80 -18.47 1.96
N ILE A 466 43.27 -19.30 2.89
CA ILE A 466 44.34 -18.93 3.81
C ILE A 466 45.68 -18.75 3.08
N GLU A 467 46.00 -19.64 2.16
CA GLU A 467 47.21 -19.51 1.32
C GLU A 467 47.21 -18.22 0.50
N ALA A 468 46.09 -17.92 -0.17
CA ALA A 468 45.94 -16.71 -0.97
C ALA A 468 46.11 -15.45 -0.10
N ALA A 469 45.46 -15.37 1.05
CA ALA A 469 45.56 -14.24 1.96
C ALA A 469 46.99 -14.07 2.52
N LEU A 470 47.66 -15.16 2.89
CA LEU A 470 49.08 -15.09 3.34
C LEU A 470 50.02 -14.62 2.26
N LYS A 471 49.81 -15.04 1.01
CA LYS A 471 50.60 -14.62 -0.16
C LYS A 471 50.39 -13.13 -0.48
N GLU A 472 49.14 -12.68 -0.48
CA GLU A 472 48.78 -11.29 -0.76
C GLU A 472 49.36 -10.33 0.28
N TYR A 473 49.29 -10.68 1.54
CA TYR A 473 49.81 -9.85 2.65
C TYR A 473 51.27 -10.20 3.05
N ARG A 474 52.03 -10.87 2.15
CA ARG A 474 53.43 -11.18 2.33
C ARG A 474 53.76 -11.80 3.68
N GLY A 475 52.93 -12.74 4.15
CA GLY A 475 53.13 -13.45 5.42
C GLY A 475 52.68 -12.69 6.67
N ASN A 476 52.03 -11.49 6.53
CA ASN A 476 51.52 -10.74 7.65
C ASN A 476 50.24 -11.38 8.19
N ARG A 477 50.44 -12.30 9.20
CA ARG A 477 49.37 -13.15 9.80
C ARG A 477 48.21 -12.32 10.41
N ARG A 478 48.52 -11.17 10.99
CA ARG A 478 47.50 -10.30 11.60
C ARG A 478 46.57 -9.68 10.56
N ARG A 479 47.10 -9.13 9.48
CA ARG A 479 46.31 -8.60 8.37
C ARG A 479 45.55 -9.70 7.62
N ALA A 480 46.17 -10.88 7.40
CA ALA A 480 45.51 -12.02 6.79
C ALA A 480 44.32 -12.52 7.64
N ALA A 481 44.44 -12.56 8.98
CA ALA A 481 43.35 -12.92 9.89
C ALA A 481 42.19 -11.90 9.83
N GLU A 482 42.51 -10.61 9.79
CA GLU A 482 41.53 -9.53 9.72
C GLU A 482 40.71 -9.57 8.41
N VAL A 483 41.36 -9.84 7.29
CA VAL A 483 40.72 -9.95 5.96
C VAL A 483 39.88 -11.23 5.85
N LEU A 484 40.35 -12.34 6.40
CA LEU A 484 39.58 -13.59 6.44
C LEU A 484 38.45 -13.59 7.49
N GLY A 485 38.31 -12.53 8.28
CA GLY A 485 37.27 -12.40 9.32
C GLY A 485 37.42 -13.40 10.46
N ILE A 486 38.62 -13.92 10.71
CA ILE A 486 38.91 -14.90 11.76
C ILE A 486 39.89 -14.34 12.79
N GLY A 487 39.80 -14.84 14.03
CA GLY A 487 40.75 -14.43 15.08
C GLY A 487 42.18 -14.89 14.77
N GLU A 488 43.19 -14.08 15.13
CA GLU A 488 44.62 -14.36 14.89
C GLU A 488 45.06 -15.74 15.45
N ARG A 489 44.54 -16.10 16.62
CA ARG A 489 44.79 -17.46 17.23
C ARG A 489 44.17 -18.58 16.39
N THR A 490 43.02 -18.36 15.78
CA THR A 490 42.32 -19.30 14.91
C THR A 490 43.12 -19.51 13.62
N LEU A 491 43.59 -18.42 13.00
CA LEU A 491 44.44 -18.49 11.83
C LEU A 491 45.74 -19.27 12.12
N TYR A 492 46.38 -19.00 13.23
CA TYR A 492 47.60 -19.70 13.64
C TYR A 492 47.42 -21.21 13.77
N ARG A 493 46.29 -21.61 14.39
CA ARG A 493 45.91 -23.05 14.53
C ARG A 493 45.66 -23.70 13.18
N LYS A 494 45.04 -22.97 12.23
CA LYS A 494 44.72 -23.47 10.89
C LYS A 494 45.95 -23.54 10.00
N ILE A 495 46.85 -22.56 10.05
CA ILE A 495 48.15 -22.61 9.37
C ILE A 495 48.92 -23.86 9.78
N LYS A 496 48.98 -24.18 11.11
CA LYS A 496 49.63 -25.36 11.62
C LYS A 496 48.90 -26.66 11.20
N ALA A 497 47.58 -26.66 11.20
CA ALA A 497 46.76 -27.83 10.81
C ALA A 497 46.87 -28.15 9.28
N TYR A 498 47.03 -27.14 8.46
CA TYR A 498 47.14 -27.31 7.01
C TYR A 498 48.57 -27.31 6.47
N HIS A 499 49.60 -27.26 7.37
CA HIS A 499 51.03 -27.24 7.05
C HIS A 499 51.42 -26.13 6.04
N LEU A 500 50.91 -24.92 6.27
CA LEU A 500 51.13 -23.73 5.44
C LEU A 500 52.24 -22.85 6.06
N GLU A 501 53.47 -23.35 6.19
CA GLU A 501 54.61 -22.59 6.74
C GLU A 501 55.37 -21.85 5.61
#